data_2a923614061d0410f9c9152f324a6f32
#
_entry.id   2a923614061d0410f9c9152f324a6f32
#
_cell.length_a   1.000
_cell.length_b   1.000
_cell.length_c   1.000
_cell.angle_alpha   90.00
_cell.angle_beta   90.00
_cell.angle_gamma   90.00
#
_symmetry.space_group_name_H-M   'P 1'
#
loop_
_entity.id
_entity.type
_entity.pdbx_description
1 polymer ?
#
loop_
_entity_poly.entity_id
_entity_poly.type
_entity_poly.pdbx_seq_one_letter_code
_entity_poly.pdbx_strand_id
1 'polypeptide(L)'
;MNRIAKVVCCLLFLSLNAANAQDVSTTIDQTIADIFEQWSEESEEIPDYQTFYEELQFLAENPINLNQTSREELSKMLFLSDIQVENILAYLYQYGPMENIYELQLVDGLDMTDIRRMLPFVAVKKGKTTPEKIYRYDVLNYGKNELYLMFNRDVETRQGYRMNVSSAEDSISGRKNYLGSPWYHSAKYRFHFKDRILAGLTCEKDAGESFFGSAHKGYDFYSGYLQMNRFGIFKTIVLGDFRANFGQG
;
A
#
# COMPACT_ATOMS: atom_id res chain seq x y z
N MET A 1 -36.03 -22.78 -20.13
CA MET A 1 -34.63 -22.39 -20.32
C MET A 1 -34.05 -22.06 -18.95
N ASN A 2 -33.23 -22.97 -18.40
CA ASN A 2 -32.94 -23.16 -16.99
C ASN A 2 -32.20 -22.01 -16.33
N ARG A 3 -32.56 -21.70 -15.08
CA ARG A 3 -31.88 -20.72 -14.19
C ARG A 3 -30.35 -20.98 -14.10
N ILE A 4 -29.94 -22.24 -14.22
CA ILE A 4 -28.52 -22.68 -14.22
C ILE A 4 -27.79 -22.16 -15.46
N ALA A 5 -28.41 -22.17 -16.66
CA ALA A 5 -27.81 -21.65 -17.88
C ALA A 5 -27.58 -20.13 -17.84
N LYS A 6 -28.41 -19.39 -17.14
CA LYS A 6 -28.23 -17.92 -16.97
C LYS A 6 -27.09 -17.61 -15.99
N VAL A 7 -26.93 -18.40 -14.92
CA VAL A 7 -25.82 -18.24 -13.95
C VAL A 7 -24.48 -18.59 -14.60
N VAL A 8 -24.44 -19.68 -15.39
CA VAL A 8 -23.21 -20.07 -16.13
C VAL A 8 -22.85 -19.05 -17.19
N CYS A 9 -23.85 -18.46 -17.87
CA CYS A 9 -23.62 -17.39 -18.87
C CYS A 9 -23.14 -16.08 -18.21
N CYS A 10 -23.64 -15.71 -17.02
CA CYS A 10 -23.13 -14.57 -16.25
C CYS A 10 -21.71 -14.80 -15.75
N LEU A 11 -21.38 -16.02 -15.31
CA LEU A 11 -20.01 -16.36 -14.87
C LEU A 11 -19.02 -16.36 -16.05
N LEU A 12 -19.44 -16.81 -17.22
CA LEU A 12 -18.63 -16.73 -18.45
C LEU A 12 -18.46 -15.29 -18.98
N PHE A 13 -19.48 -14.42 -18.82
CA PHE A 13 -19.34 -13.00 -19.17
C PHE A 13 -18.45 -12.23 -18.20
N LEU A 14 -18.41 -12.59 -16.92
CA LEU A 14 -17.49 -12.03 -15.94
C LEU A 14 -16.04 -12.43 -16.20
N SER A 15 -15.80 -13.64 -16.71
CA SER A 15 -14.45 -14.11 -17.04
C SER A 15 -13.86 -13.48 -18.32
N LEU A 16 -14.70 -13.06 -19.27
CA LEU A 16 -14.25 -12.43 -20.52
C LEU A 16 -13.81 -10.95 -20.35
N ASN A 17 -14.29 -10.28 -19.32
CA ASN A 17 -13.86 -8.90 -19.04
C ASN A 17 -12.60 -8.82 -18.16
N ALA A 18 -12.19 -9.92 -17.52
CA ALA A 18 -10.98 -9.98 -16.71
C ALA A 18 -9.69 -10.10 -17.54
N ALA A 19 -9.78 -10.61 -18.77
CA ALA A 19 -8.60 -10.91 -19.59
C ALA A 19 -7.83 -9.68 -20.10
N ASN A 20 -8.49 -8.52 -20.25
CA ASN A 20 -7.83 -7.29 -20.72
C ASN A 20 -7.26 -6.40 -19.60
N ALA A 21 -7.61 -6.66 -18.33
CA ALA A 21 -7.07 -5.93 -17.19
C ALA A 21 -5.80 -6.58 -16.61
N GLN A 22 -5.53 -7.84 -16.95
CA GLN A 22 -4.40 -8.60 -16.41
C GLN A 22 -3.04 -8.23 -17.01
N ASP A 23 -2.99 -7.75 -18.25
CA ASP A 23 -1.71 -7.51 -18.94
C ASP A 23 -0.95 -6.27 -18.39
N VAL A 24 -1.65 -5.23 -17.99
CA VAL A 24 -1.02 -4.01 -17.46
C VAL A 24 -0.63 -4.17 -15.99
N SER A 25 -1.46 -4.83 -15.19
CA SER A 25 -1.15 -5.07 -13.78
C SER A 25 0.04 -6.02 -13.61
N THR A 26 0.14 -7.08 -14.39
CA THR A 26 1.29 -8.01 -14.37
C THR A 26 2.62 -7.32 -14.69
N THR A 27 2.62 -6.33 -15.58
CA THR A 27 3.82 -5.56 -15.92
C THR A 27 4.25 -4.65 -14.77
N ILE A 28 3.31 -3.98 -14.10
CA ILE A 28 3.61 -3.11 -12.95
C ILE A 28 4.08 -3.95 -11.77
N ASP A 29 3.41 -5.05 -11.46
CA ASP A 29 3.76 -5.95 -10.37
C ASP A 29 5.18 -6.53 -10.55
N GLN A 30 5.55 -6.92 -11.78
CA GLN A 30 6.90 -7.34 -12.11
C GLN A 30 7.92 -6.22 -11.93
N THR A 31 7.60 -5.01 -12.40
CA THR A 31 8.48 -3.85 -12.23
C THR A 31 8.72 -3.53 -10.76
N ILE A 32 7.69 -3.58 -9.92
CA ILE A 32 7.81 -3.36 -8.47
C ILE A 32 8.68 -4.44 -7.82
N ALA A 33 8.49 -5.71 -8.22
CA ALA A 33 9.29 -6.82 -7.71
C ALA A 33 10.77 -6.68 -8.09
N ASP A 34 11.07 -6.34 -9.35
CA ASP A 34 12.44 -6.12 -9.84
C ASP A 34 13.13 -4.95 -9.12
N ILE A 35 12.38 -3.85 -8.87
CA ILE A 35 12.88 -2.71 -8.11
C ILE A 35 13.20 -3.11 -6.67
N PHE A 36 12.31 -3.89 -6.03
CA PHE A 36 12.52 -4.34 -4.66
C PHE A 36 13.72 -5.26 -4.53
N GLU A 37 13.86 -6.24 -5.44
CA GLU A 37 14.99 -7.17 -5.45
C GLU A 37 16.31 -6.41 -5.53
N GLN A 38 16.44 -5.49 -6.49
CA GLN A 38 17.66 -4.74 -6.69
C GLN A 38 17.94 -3.76 -5.53
N TRP A 39 16.90 -3.07 -5.03
CA TRP A 39 17.08 -2.15 -3.91
C TRP A 39 17.42 -2.89 -2.60
N SER A 40 16.90 -4.09 -2.38
CA SER A 40 17.22 -4.93 -1.22
C SER A 40 18.66 -5.45 -1.22
N GLU A 41 19.30 -5.56 -2.40
CA GLU A 41 20.71 -5.91 -2.52
C GLU A 41 21.65 -4.74 -2.16
N GLU A 42 21.19 -3.50 -2.38
CA GLU A 42 21.97 -2.28 -2.19
C GLU A 42 21.78 -1.63 -0.81
N SER A 43 20.69 -1.97 -0.09
CA SER A 43 20.30 -1.32 1.17
C SER A 43 20.55 -2.20 2.39
N GLU A 44 21.08 -1.61 3.45
CA GLU A 44 21.23 -2.28 4.76
C GLU A 44 19.90 -2.46 5.49
N GLU A 45 18.95 -1.55 5.27
CA GLU A 45 17.59 -1.62 5.83
C GLU A 45 16.60 -2.07 4.75
N ILE A 46 16.10 -3.28 4.88
CA ILE A 46 15.06 -3.82 3.97
C ILE A 46 13.70 -3.51 4.60
N PRO A 47 12.88 -2.64 3.99
CA PRO A 47 11.51 -2.43 4.45
C PRO A 47 10.67 -3.68 4.25
N ASP A 48 9.55 -3.72 4.93
CA ASP A 48 8.54 -4.75 4.67
C ASP A 48 8.09 -4.68 3.20
N TYR A 49 8.27 -5.80 2.49
CA TYR A 49 7.89 -5.90 1.07
C TYR A 49 6.46 -5.47 0.81
N GLN A 50 5.53 -5.79 1.71
CA GLN A 50 4.13 -5.45 1.55
C GLN A 50 3.92 -3.94 1.55
N THR A 51 4.55 -3.23 2.50
CA THR A 51 4.47 -1.76 2.58
C THR A 51 5.08 -1.10 1.35
N PHE A 52 6.25 -1.57 0.91
CA PHE A 52 6.91 -1.09 -0.31
C PHE A 52 6.05 -1.29 -1.55
N TYR A 53 5.50 -2.49 -1.73
CA TYR A 53 4.62 -2.83 -2.84
C TYR A 53 3.36 -1.95 -2.87
N GLU A 54 2.71 -1.77 -1.72
CA GLU A 54 1.50 -0.96 -1.61
C GLU A 54 1.76 0.52 -1.94
N GLU A 55 2.90 1.06 -1.54
CA GLU A 55 3.28 2.45 -1.84
C GLU A 55 3.55 2.64 -3.34
N LEU A 56 4.31 1.76 -3.97
CA LEU A 56 4.60 1.87 -5.39
C LEU A 56 3.37 1.59 -6.26
N GLN A 57 2.53 0.64 -5.87
CA GLN A 57 1.26 0.40 -6.55
C GLN A 57 0.37 1.65 -6.51
N PHE A 58 0.29 2.31 -5.34
CA PHE A 58 -0.44 3.58 -5.23
C PHE A 58 0.14 4.67 -6.13
N LEU A 59 1.47 4.78 -6.22
CA LEU A 59 2.13 5.74 -7.12
C LEU A 59 1.89 5.40 -8.61
N ALA A 60 1.86 4.13 -8.99
CA ALA A 60 1.54 3.72 -10.36
C ALA A 60 0.12 4.12 -10.77
N GLU A 61 -0.83 4.03 -9.83
CA GLU A 61 -2.20 4.49 -10.05
C GLU A 61 -2.37 6.02 -10.00
N ASN A 62 -1.50 6.70 -9.26
CA ASN A 62 -1.52 8.14 -9.05
C ASN A 62 -0.14 8.75 -9.33
N PRO A 63 0.32 8.78 -10.60
CA PRO A 63 1.67 9.22 -10.93
C PRO A 63 1.96 10.65 -10.48
N ILE A 64 3.14 10.85 -9.91
CA ILE A 64 3.63 12.14 -9.44
C ILE A 64 3.81 13.07 -10.65
N ASN A 65 3.20 14.25 -10.59
CA ASN A 65 3.45 15.25 -11.62
C ASN A 65 4.77 15.98 -11.36
N LEU A 66 5.80 15.67 -12.14
CA LEU A 66 7.14 16.24 -11.97
C LEU A 66 7.14 17.77 -11.95
N ASN A 67 6.28 18.41 -12.73
CA ASN A 67 6.21 19.90 -12.79
C ASN A 67 5.60 20.54 -11.53
N GLN A 68 5.09 19.77 -10.60
CA GLN A 68 4.46 20.28 -9.37
C GLN A 68 4.87 19.47 -8.13
N THR A 69 5.93 18.71 -8.27
CA THR A 69 6.42 17.84 -7.22
C THR A 69 7.17 18.59 -6.12
N SER A 70 7.31 17.95 -4.99
CA SER A 70 8.18 18.38 -3.90
C SER A 70 9.19 17.28 -3.58
N ARG A 71 10.21 17.61 -2.75
CA ARG A 71 11.18 16.64 -2.26
C ARG A 71 10.48 15.46 -1.59
N GLU A 72 9.50 15.74 -0.73
CA GLU A 72 8.76 14.73 0.03
C GLU A 72 7.93 13.81 -0.88
N GLU A 73 7.44 14.32 -2.01
CA GLU A 73 6.71 13.49 -2.98
C GLU A 73 7.66 12.57 -3.77
N LEU A 74 8.81 13.09 -4.21
CA LEU A 74 9.82 12.29 -4.91
C LEU A 74 10.47 11.24 -4.01
N SER A 75 10.69 11.57 -2.73
CA SER A 75 11.26 10.63 -1.74
C SER A 75 10.36 9.43 -1.41
N LYS A 76 9.11 9.42 -1.87
CA LYS A 76 8.26 8.22 -1.82
C LYS A 76 8.74 7.11 -2.76
N MET A 77 9.48 7.47 -3.79
CA MET A 77 10.19 6.53 -4.65
C MET A 77 11.50 6.13 -3.99
N LEU A 78 11.45 5.18 -3.04
CA LEU A 78 12.57 4.76 -2.18
C LEU A 78 13.81 4.28 -2.94
N PHE A 79 13.67 3.95 -4.21
CA PHE A 79 14.76 3.55 -5.10
C PHE A 79 15.54 4.73 -5.68
N LEU A 80 15.11 5.98 -5.46
CA LEU A 80 15.87 7.17 -5.82
C LEU A 80 16.74 7.62 -4.65
N SER A 81 17.99 7.91 -4.93
CA SER A 81 18.88 8.53 -3.96
C SER A 81 18.50 10.00 -3.70
N ASP A 82 18.85 10.52 -2.53
CA ASP A 82 18.64 11.92 -2.19
C ASP A 82 19.27 12.88 -3.23
N ILE A 83 20.42 12.50 -3.80
CA ILE A 83 21.12 13.28 -4.82
C ILE A 83 20.30 13.35 -6.12
N GLN A 84 19.71 12.23 -6.53
CA GLN A 84 18.85 12.17 -7.72
C GLN A 84 17.59 13.01 -7.54
N VAL A 85 16.97 12.94 -6.36
CA VAL A 85 15.81 13.78 -6.00
C VAL A 85 16.17 15.27 -6.08
N GLU A 86 17.31 15.68 -5.49
CA GLU A 86 17.78 17.07 -5.56
C GLU A 86 18.09 17.52 -7.00
N ASN A 87 18.69 16.66 -7.81
CA ASN A 87 19.01 16.97 -9.19
C ASN A 87 17.75 17.17 -10.05
N ILE A 88 16.70 16.39 -9.83
CA ILE A 88 15.39 16.59 -10.49
C ILE A 88 14.84 17.98 -10.11
N LEU A 89 14.85 18.33 -8.83
CA LEU A 89 14.36 19.61 -8.36
C LEU A 89 15.22 20.78 -8.86
N ALA A 90 16.54 20.61 -8.88
CA ALA A 90 17.46 21.61 -9.43
C ALA A 90 17.24 21.84 -10.93
N TYR A 91 17.02 20.77 -11.71
CA TYR A 91 16.66 20.86 -13.11
C TYR A 91 15.38 21.69 -13.31
N LEU A 92 14.32 21.39 -12.56
CA LEU A 92 13.05 22.12 -12.63
C LEU A 92 13.21 23.59 -12.22
N TYR A 93 14.07 23.87 -11.24
CA TYR A 93 14.35 25.24 -10.81
C TYR A 93 15.14 26.03 -11.88
N GLN A 94 16.12 25.40 -12.53
CA GLN A 94 17.02 26.04 -13.45
C GLN A 94 16.41 26.23 -14.85
N TYR A 95 15.72 25.19 -15.36
CA TYR A 95 15.21 25.16 -16.73
C TYR A 95 13.69 25.37 -16.82
N GLY A 96 13.01 25.35 -15.68
CA GLY A 96 11.54 25.45 -15.61
C GLY A 96 10.83 24.11 -15.76
N PRO A 97 9.51 24.15 -15.94
CA PRO A 97 8.70 22.94 -16.04
C PRO A 97 9.04 22.16 -17.31
N MET A 98 9.21 20.84 -17.16
CA MET A 98 9.45 19.91 -18.28
C MET A 98 8.27 19.94 -19.27
N GLU A 99 8.58 19.87 -20.54
CA GLU A 99 7.58 19.77 -21.61
C GLU A 99 7.15 18.33 -21.86
N ASN A 100 8.06 17.39 -21.67
CA ASN A 100 7.83 15.95 -21.88
C ASN A 100 8.68 15.11 -20.91
N ILE A 101 8.32 13.84 -20.77
CA ILE A 101 8.99 12.91 -19.85
C ILE A 101 10.43 12.58 -20.26
N TYR A 102 10.77 12.75 -21.55
CA TYR A 102 12.12 12.45 -22.05
C TYR A 102 13.18 13.42 -21.55
N GLU A 103 12.79 14.59 -21.02
CA GLU A 103 13.70 15.54 -20.41
C GLU A 103 14.37 15.02 -19.13
N LEU A 104 13.84 13.95 -18.52
CA LEU A 104 14.54 13.25 -17.44
C LEU A 104 15.95 12.79 -17.82
N GLN A 105 16.22 12.58 -19.12
CA GLN A 105 17.54 12.22 -19.63
C GLN A 105 18.56 13.37 -19.51
N LEU A 106 18.10 14.60 -19.31
CA LEU A 106 18.94 15.79 -19.15
C LEU A 106 19.24 16.09 -17.68
N VAL A 107 18.65 15.33 -16.75
CA VAL A 107 18.89 15.48 -15.32
C VAL A 107 20.18 14.75 -14.95
N ASP A 108 21.11 15.47 -14.35
CA ASP A 108 22.38 14.90 -13.91
C ASP A 108 22.15 13.78 -12.86
N GLY A 109 22.91 12.70 -12.99
CA GLY A 109 22.86 11.58 -12.04
C GLY A 109 21.69 10.62 -12.21
N LEU A 110 20.85 10.78 -13.25
CA LEU A 110 19.87 9.79 -13.66
C LEU A 110 20.39 9.00 -14.87
N ASP A 111 20.46 7.70 -14.74
CA ASP A 111 20.75 6.81 -15.85
C ASP A 111 19.47 6.31 -16.54
N MET A 112 19.61 5.58 -17.64
CA MET A 112 18.47 5.04 -18.38
C MET A 112 17.73 3.97 -17.60
N THR A 113 18.37 3.33 -16.64
CA THR A 113 17.76 2.32 -15.76
C THR A 113 16.86 3.00 -14.73
N ASP A 114 17.39 4.08 -14.09
CA ASP A 114 16.63 4.88 -13.14
C ASP A 114 15.38 5.48 -13.81
N ILE A 115 15.56 6.06 -15.00
CA ILE A 115 14.46 6.64 -15.76
C ILE A 115 13.38 5.60 -16.07
N ARG A 116 13.74 4.39 -16.54
CA ARG A 116 12.79 3.33 -16.83
C ARG A 116 12.01 2.89 -15.59
N ARG A 117 12.69 2.82 -14.43
CA ARG A 117 12.03 2.51 -13.14
C ARG A 117 11.04 3.58 -12.73
N MET A 118 11.37 4.85 -12.99
CA MET A 118 10.51 5.99 -12.65
C MET A 118 9.26 6.09 -13.53
N LEU A 119 9.33 5.70 -14.81
CA LEU A 119 8.27 5.94 -15.80
C LEU A 119 6.85 5.53 -15.34
N PRO A 120 6.62 4.40 -14.65
CA PRO A 120 5.30 4.01 -14.18
C PRO A 120 4.73 4.95 -13.10
N PHE A 121 5.60 5.65 -12.38
CA PHE A 121 5.27 6.40 -11.16
C PHE A 121 5.26 7.92 -11.34
N VAL A 122 5.66 8.40 -12.51
CA VAL A 122 5.77 9.84 -12.79
C VAL A 122 5.02 10.25 -14.05
N ALA A 123 4.60 11.50 -14.09
CA ALA A 123 3.95 12.09 -15.26
C ALA A 123 4.38 13.54 -15.43
N VAL A 124 4.42 14.02 -16.67
CA VAL A 124 4.62 15.43 -17.01
C VAL A 124 3.30 16.02 -17.46
N LYS A 125 2.68 16.83 -16.61
CA LYS A 125 1.42 17.54 -16.91
C LYS A 125 1.69 19.02 -16.99
N LYS A 126 1.27 19.65 -18.10
CA LYS A 126 1.38 21.11 -18.30
C LYS A 126 0.24 21.83 -17.56
N GLY A 127 0.59 22.92 -16.89
CA GLY A 127 -0.36 23.84 -16.27
C GLY A 127 -0.53 23.62 -14.75
N LYS A 128 -0.94 24.70 -14.07
CA LYS A 128 -1.33 24.64 -12.67
C LYS A 128 -2.60 23.80 -12.59
N THR A 129 -2.56 22.68 -11.90
CA THR A 129 -3.79 21.99 -11.51
C THR A 129 -4.54 22.93 -10.58
N THR A 130 -5.54 23.64 -11.12
CA THR A 130 -6.52 24.32 -10.27
C THR A 130 -7.08 23.25 -9.33
N PRO A 131 -7.15 23.53 -8.02
CA PRO A 131 -7.68 22.55 -7.08
C PRO A 131 -9.08 22.16 -7.51
N GLU A 132 -9.19 20.97 -8.08
CA GLU A 132 -10.45 20.41 -8.53
C GLU A 132 -11.41 20.33 -7.35
N LYS A 133 -12.60 20.89 -7.48
CA LYS A 133 -13.61 20.79 -6.43
C LYS A 133 -14.00 19.32 -6.27
N ILE A 134 -13.84 18.79 -5.07
CA ILE A 134 -14.24 17.42 -4.75
C ILE A 134 -15.73 17.43 -4.43
N TYR A 135 -16.51 16.71 -5.21
CA TYR A 135 -17.91 16.46 -4.90
C TYR A 135 -18.02 15.10 -4.18
N ARG A 136 -18.94 15.01 -3.20
CA ARG A 136 -19.19 13.75 -2.48
C ARG A 136 -19.55 12.59 -3.41
N TYR A 137 -20.26 12.91 -4.48
CA TYR A 137 -20.63 11.94 -5.52
C TYR A 137 -19.40 11.33 -6.20
N ASP A 138 -18.39 12.14 -6.52
CA ASP A 138 -17.17 11.66 -7.17
C ASP A 138 -16.36 10.73 -6.24
N VAL A 139 -16.28 11.09 -4.95
CA VAL A 139 -15.59 10.26 -3.94
C VAL A 139 -16.23 8.88 -3.82
N LEU A 140 -17.57 8.82 -3.81
CA LEU A 140 -18.30 7.54 -3.67
C LEU A 140 -18.26 6.68 -4.92
N ASN A 141 -18.28 7.30 -6.11
CA ASN A 141 -18.34 6.54 -7.37
C ASN A 141 -16.97 6.20 -7.96
N TYR A 142 -15.98 7.03 -7.72
CA TYR A 142 -14.63 6.86 -8.28
C TYR A 142 -13.58 6.56 -7.21
N GLY A 143 -13.98 6.45 -5.94
CA GLY A 143 -13.11 5.98 -4.86
C GLY A 143 -12.82 4.49 -5.04
N LYS A 144 -11.55 4.12 -4.92
CA LYS A 144 -11.11 2.72 -4.96
C LYS A 144 -11.13 2.13 -3.56
N ASN A 145 -11.59 0.90 -3.48
CA ASN A 145 -11.69 0.14 -2.24
C ASN A 145 -10.88 -1.13 -2.40
N GLU A 146 -9.94 -1.35 -1.50
CA GLU A 146 -9.08 -2.52 -1.46
C GLU A 146 -9.25 -3.23 -0.14
N LEU A 147 -9.36 -4.54 -0.17
CA LEU A 147 -9.45 -5.39 1.01
C LEU A 147 -8.39 -6.49 0.91
N TYR A 148 -7.43 -6.43 1.83
CA TYR A 148 -6.39 -7.45 1.97
C TYR A 148 -6.73 -8.34 3.17
N LEU A 149 -6.76 -9.64 2.92
CA LEU A 149 -6.98 -10.64 3.97
C LEU A 149 -5.75 -11.55 3.99
N MET A 150 -5.10 -11.64 5.14
CA MET A 150 -3.96 -12.50 5.35
C MET A 150 -4.30 -13.56 6.41
N PHE A 151 -3.97 -14.80 6.09
CA PHE A 151 -4.10 -15.94 7.01
C PHE A 151 -2.76 -16.66 7.07
N ASN A 152 -2.24 -16.78 8.27
CA ASN A 152 -0.96 -17.44 8.51
C ASN A 152 -1.09 -18.51 9.59
N ARG A 153 -0.34 -19.59 9.45
CA ARG A 153 -0.33 -20.67 10.44
C ARG A 153 1.03 -21.37 10.45
N ASP A 154 1.55 -21.58 11.65
CA ASP A 154 2.71 -22.46 11.82
C ASP A 154 2.30 -23.90 11.53
N VAL A 155 3.08 -24.58 10.68
CA VAL A 155 2.84 -26.00 10.33
C VAL A 155 3.07 -26.88 11.56
N GLU A 156 4.07 -26.54 12.38
CA GLU A 156 4.34 -27.22 13.63
C GLU A 156 3.40 -26.75 14.72
N THR A 157 2.73 -27.71 15.35
CA THR A 157 1.80 -27.40 16.43
C THR A 157 2.57 -27.01 17.69
N ARG A 158 2.48 -25.76 18.11
CA ARG A 158 3.09 -25.26 19.35
C ARG A 158 2.53 -26.01 20.56
N GLN A 159 3.36 -26.21 21.60
CA GLN A 159 2.99 -26.99 22.78
C GLN A 159 1.71 -26.50 23.47
N GLY A 160 1.45 -25.17 23.49
CA GLY A 160 0.26 -24.57 24.09
C GLY A 160 -1.09 -25.02 23.48
N TYR A 161 -1.09 -25.63 22.28
CA TYR A 161 -2.28 -26.23 21.66
C TYR A 161 -2.43 -27.72 21.97
N ARG A 162 -1.37 -28.39 22.48
CA ARG A 162 -1.35 -29.84 22.76
C ARG A 162 -1.71 -30.20 24.20
N MET A 163 -1.66 -29.21 25.09
CA MET A 163 -1.90 -29.48 26.52
C MET A 163 -3.39 -29.49 26.84
N ASN A 164 -3.94 -30.66 27.13
CA ASN A 164 -5.16 -30.76 27.91
C ASN A 164 -4.76 -30.57 29.37
N VAL A 165 -5.02 -29.38 29.96
CA VAL A 165 -4.81 -29.14 31.38
C VAL A 165 -5.83 -29.94 32.18
N SER A 166 -5.52 -31.17 32.45
CA SER A 166 -6.30 -32.04 33.37
C SER A 166 -5.55 -32.41 34.64
N SER A 167 -4.28 -32.02 34.79
CA SER A 167 -3.48 -32.32 35.94
C SER A 167 -3.10 -31.07 36.75
N ALA A 168 -3.24 -31.17 38.08
CA ALA A 168 -2.89 -30.07 39.00
C ALA A 168 -1.41 -29.68 38.97
N GLU A 169 -0.54 -30.52 38.41
CA GLU A 169 0.92 -30.25 38.24
C GLU A 169 1.22 -29.21 37.19
N ASP A 170 0.40 -29.05 36.14
CA ASP A 170 0.60 -28.05 35.09
C ASP A 170 0.24 -26.63 35.55
N SER A 171 -0.61 -26.50 36.56
CA SER A 171 -0.95 -25.22 37.18
C SER A 171 0.22 -24.57 37.93
N ILE A 172 1.17 -25.39 38.41
CA ILE A 172 2.34 -24.94 39.15
C ILE A 172 3.43 -24.47 38.22
N SER A 173 3.46 -24.93 36.97
CA SER A 173 4.49 -24.59 35.99
C SER A 173 4.28 -23.25 35.28
N GLY A 174 3.18 -22.53 35.55
CA GLY A 174 2.84 -21.24 34.93
C GLY A 174 2.55 -21.33 33.43
N ARG A 175 2.42 -22.54 32.86
CA ARG A 175 2.15 -22.76 31.46
C ARG A 175 0.67 -22.47 31.17
N LYS A 176 0.41 -21.50 30.30
CA LYS A 176 -0.94 -21.14 29.87
C LYS A 176 -1.26 -21.83 28.55
N ASN A 177 -2.43 -22.46 28.45
CA ASN A 177 -2.95 -22.91 27.18
C ASN A 177 -3.43 -21.73 26.34
N TYR A 178 -3.27 -21.85 25.02
CA TYR A 178 -3.87 -20.93 24.11
C TYR A 178 -5.40 -21.08 24.12
N LEU A 179 -6.11 -19.96 24.24
CA LEU A 179 -7.57 -19.91 24.31
C LEU A 179 -8.23 -19.96 22.92
N GLY A 180 -7.48 -19.69 21.87
CA GLY A 180 -7.97 -19.56 20.51
C GLY A 180 -7.29 -20.49 19.51
N SER A 181 -7.60 -20.28 18.25
CA SER A 181 -7.09 -21.06 17.13
C SER A 181 -5.62 -20.76 16.81
N PRO A 182 -4.88 -21.72 16.18
CA PRO A 182 -3.49 -21.51 15.79
C PRO A 182 -3.32 -20.59 14.55
N TRP A 183 -4.38 -19.95 14.10
CA TRP A 183 -4.35 -19.07 12.96
C TRP A 183 -4.10 -17.62 13.39
N TYR A 184 -3.07 -17.01 12.82
CA TYR A 184 -2.97 -15.56 12.69
C TYR A 184 -3.84 -15.13 11.52
N HIS A 185 -4.60 -14.08 11.67
CA HIS A 185 -5.28 -13.47 10.56
C HIS A 185 -5.37 -11.95 10.72
N SER A 186 -5.17 -11.26 9.62
CA SER A 186 -5.36 -9.82 9.54
C SER A 186 -6.30 -9.45 8.40
N ALA A 187 -7.02 -8.37 8.58
CA ALA A 187 -7.84 -7.74 7.57
C ALA A 187 -7.43 -6.27 7.47
N LYS A 188 -6.99 -5.85 6.29
CA LYS A 188 -6.61 -4.48 6.00
C LYS A 188 -7.54 -3.94 4.92
N TYR A 189 -8.29 -2.91 5.24
CA TYR A 189 -9.12 -2.19 4.30
C TYR A 189 -8.46 -0.86 3.99
N ARG A 190 -8.37 -0.53 2.70
CA ARG A 190 -7.86 0.74 2.20
C ARG A 190 -8.89 1.36 1.27
N PHE A 191 -9.15 2.63 1.46
CA PHE A 191 -9.92 3.47 0.56
C PHE A 191 -9.03 4.60 0.07
N HIS A 192 -9.04 4.85 -1.23
CA HIS A 192 -8.41 6.05 -1.76
C HIS A 192 -9.25 6.68 -2.89
N PHE A 193 -9.24 7.98 -2.93
CA PHE A 193 -9.81 8.78 -4.01
C PHE A 193 -8.75 9.73 -4.54
N LYS A 194 -8.16 9.37 -5.69
CA LYS A 194 -7.00 10.05 -6.24
C LYS A 194 -5.93 10.17 -5.13
N ASP A 195 -5.12 11.23 -5.15
CA ASP A 195 -4.20 11.63 -4.09
C ASP A 195 -4.84 12.53 -3.00
N ARG A 196 -6.17 12.67 -3.00
CA ARG A 196 -6.91 13.64 -2.19
C ARG A 196 -7.42 13.08 -0.88
N ILE A 197 -7.88 11.85 -0.88
CA ILE A 197 -8.42 11.18 0.31
C ILE A 197 -7.85 9.77 0.36
N LEU A 198 -7.21 9.45 1.48
CA LEU A 198 -6.73 8.13 1.82
C LEU A 198 -7.29 7.76 3.18
N ALA A 199 -7.84 6.57 3.31
CA ALA A 199 -8.29 6.04 4.59
C ALA A 199 -7.88 4.57 4.68
N GLY A 200 -7.48 4.13 5.85
CA GLY A 200 -7.13 2.74 6.11
C GLY A 200 -7.66 2.27 7.44
N LEU A 201 -8.01 0.99 7.49
CA LEU A 201 -8.37 0.29 8.70
C LEU A 201 -7.67 -1.06 8.68
N THR A 202 -6.89 -1.34 9.72
CA THR A 202 -6.22 -2.62 9.92
C THR A 202 -6.76 -3.29 11.17
N CYS A 203 -7.05 -4.56 11.08
CA CYS A 203 -7.51 -5.38 12.18
C CYS A 203 -6.67 -6.66 12.22
N GLU A 204 -6.17 -7.03 13.38
CA GLU A 204 -5.27 -8.18 13.52
C GLU A 204 -5.67 -9.07 14.69
N LYS A 205 -5.41 -10.35 14.55
CA LYS A 205 -5.58 -11.35 15.58
C LYS A 205 -4.39 -12.31 15.59
N ASP A 206 -3.74 -12.40 16.72
CA ASP A 206 -2.61 -13.28 16.89
C ASP A 206 -2.99 -14.78 17.00
N ALA A 207 -2.03 -15.63 16.64
CA ALA A 207 -2.17 -17.07 16.78
C ALA A 207 -2.26 -17.43 18.27
N GLY A 208 -3.33 -18.14 18.66
CA GLY A 208 -3.57 -18.53 20.06
C GLY A 208 -4.56 -17.65 20.80
N GLU A 209 -4.96 -16.53 20.23
CA GLU A 209 -5.99 -15.66 20.81
C GLU A 209 -7.40 -16.08 20.37
N SER A 210 -8.38 -15.77 21.23
CA SER A 210 -9.77 -16.13 21.01
C SER A 210 -10.51 -15.07 20.21
N PHE A 211 -11.04 -15.42 19.05
CA PHE A 211 -11.83 -14.51 18.21
C PHE A 211 -13.31 -14.45 18.61
N PHE A 212 -13.88 -15.59 19.02
CA PHE A 212 -15.29 -15.73 19.39
C PHE A 212 -15.49 -16.16 20.84
N GLY A 213 -14.51 -15.91 21.72
CA GLY A 213 -14.56 -16.30 23.10
C GLY A 213 -15.51 -15.46 23.96
N SER A 214 -15.82 -15.94 25.16
CA SER A 214 -16.65 -15.21 26.14
C SER A 214 -15.93 -13.96 26.69
N ALA A 215 -14.60 -13.97 26.73
CA ALA A 215 -13.80 -12.90 27.29
C ALA A 215 -13.48 -11.79 26.27
N HIS A 216 -13.34 -12.14 24.98
CA HIS A 216 -13.04 -11.20 23.92
C HIS A 216 -13.78 -11.62 22.64
N LYS A 217 -14.37 -10.64 21.95
CA LYS A 217 -15.05 -10.85 20.66
C LYS A 217 -14.45 -9.91 19.63
N GLY A 218 -13.95 -10.48 18.53
CA GLY A 218 -13.36 -9.74 17.41
C GLY A 218 -11.84 -9.78 17.38
N TYR A 219 -11.27 -8.83 16.71
CA TYR A 219 -9.81 -8.67 16.60
C TYR A 219 -9.25 -8.07 17.90
N ASP A 220 -7.99 -8.37 18.19
CA ASP A 220 -7.30 -7.88 19.39
C ASP A 220 -6.64 -6.53 19.14
N PHE A 221 -6.32 -6.24 17.88
CA PHE A 221 -5.74 -4.99 17.44
C PHE A 221 -6.57 -4.35 16.35
N TYR A 222 -6.78 -3.03 16.49
CA TYR A 222 -7.39 -2.18 15.48
C TYR A 222 -6.54 -0.93 15.32
N SER A 223 -6.24 -0.57 14.10
CA SER A 223 -5.56 0.68 13.75
C SER A 223 -6.27 1.30 12.55
N GLY A 224 -6.39 2.62 12.54
CA GLY A 224 -7.05 3.30 11.44
C GLY A 224 -6.57 4.74 11.26
N TYR A 225 -6.54 5.19 10.02
CA TYR A 225 -6.16 6.54 9.66
C TYR A 225 -7.05 7.12 8.56
N LEU A 226 -7.14 8.44 8.54
CA LEU A 226 -7.73 9.22 7.46
C LEU A 226 -6.78 10.36 7.12
N GLN A 227 -6.35 10.41 5.87
CA GLN A 227 -5.54 11.50 5.32
C GLN A 227 -6.33 12.24 4.26
N MET A 228 -6.33 13.56 4.33
CA MET A 228 -6.93 14.45 3.33
C MET A 228 -5.87 15.45 2.87
N ASN A 229 -5.62 15.49 1.56
CA ASN A 229 -4.65 16.41 0.97
C ASN A 229 -5.37 17.57 0.28
N ARG A 230 -4.78 18.76 0.38
CA ARG A 230 -5.27 20.00 -0.26
C ARG A 230 -6.73 20.32 0.11
N PHE A 231 -7.04 20.27 1.42
CA PHE A 231 -8.37 20.55 1.94
C PHE A 231 -8.45 21.99 2.45
N GLY A 232 -9.10 22.85 1.72
CA GLY A 232 -9.18 24.29 2.04
C GLY A 232 -7.80 24.95 2.05
N ILE A 233 -7.42 25.49 3.21
CA ILE A 233 -6.11 26.13 3.46
C ILE A 233 -5.02 25.13 3.88
N PHE A 234 -5.41 23.90 4.22
CA PHE A 234 -4.48 22.89 4.70
C PHE A 234 -3.87 22.10 3.53
N LYS A 235 -2.54 21.95 3.53
CA LYS A 235 -1.83 21.10 2.57
C LYS A 235 -2.19 19.63 2.81
N THR A 236 -2.15 19.21 4.06
CA THR A 236 -2.49 17.84 4.48
C THR A 236 -3.09 17.84 5.87
N ILE A 237 -4.10 17.01 6.08
CA ILE A 237 -4.70 16.70 7.38
C ILE A 237 -4.63 15.20 7.56
N VAL A 238 -4.06 14.74 8.68
CA VAL A 238 -4.01 13.33 9.04
C VAL A 238 -4.70 13.13 10.38
N LEU A 239 -5.58 12.14 10.47
CA LEU A 239 -6.33 11.77 11.67
C LEU A 239 -6.17 10.28 11.91
N GLY A 240 -6.10 9.87 13.18
CA GLY A 240 -5.97 8.46 13.59
C GLY A 240 -4.53 8.07 13.86
N ASP A 241 -4.20 6.82 13.58
CA ASP A 241 -2.89 6.24 13.88
C ASP A 241 -1.92 6.56 12.73
N PHE A 242 -0.89 7.33 13.02
CA PHE A 242 0.16 7.67 12.05
C PHE A 242 1.52 7.80 12.73
N ARG A 243 2.57 7.59 11.96
CA ARG A 243 3.94 7.84 12.41
C ARG A 243 4.44 9.12 11.76
N ALA A 244 4.98 10.04 12.56
CA ALA A 244 5.57 11.28 12.08
C ALA A 244 7.05 11.34 12.50
N ASN A 245 7.94 11.52 11.53
CA ASN A 245 9.36 11.75 11.77
C ASN A 245 9.67 13.22 11.50
N PHE A 246 10.30 13.87 12.44
CA PHE A 246 10.68 15.28 12.36
C PHE A 246 12.20 15.40 12.48
N GLY A 247 12.77 16.25 11.63
CA GLY A 247 14.22 16.52 11.63
C GLY A 247 14.99 15.67 10.64
N GLN A 248 16.30 15.85 10.67
CA GLN A 248 17.27 15.02 9.97
C GLN A 248 17.62 13.85 10.90
N GLY A 249 16.84 12.81 10.84
CA GLY A 249 17.04 11.61 11.65
C GLY A 249 17.57 10.50 10.84
#